data_78b5439f9a023e05156f14ff561cb320
#
_entry.id   78b5439f9a023e05156f14ff561cb320
#
_cell.length_a   1.000
_cell.length_b   1.000
_cell.length_c   1.000
_cell.angle_alpha   90.00
_cell.angle_beta   90.00
_cell.angle_gamma   90.00
#
_symmetry.space_group_name_H-M   'P 1'
#
loop_
_entity.id
_entity.type
_entity.pdbx_description
1 polymer ?
#
loop_
_entity_poly.entity_id
_entity_poly.type
_entity_poly.pdbx_seq_one_letter_code
_entity_poly.pdbx_strand_id
1 'polypeptide(L)'
;MNLPTCISSNRKIRYTVCFVILITLSVLFFIISVCAGSVQIPLSDIWRQFRGEQDELYAAILFQIRIPRTFAAILLGGALALSGYLLQTFFHNPIAGPFVLGISSGAKLFVAVVMIVFLRYSRTLSSVDLIVAAFAGSMLSMFCVLLMSPRVQNMSFLVLIGVMIGYICSAVTDFLVTFAEDSDIVNLHNWSMGSFSGITWENVKTIVFVVVVTGILTFFLSKPMEAYKLGETYAKNMGVNIKMFRVLLVILSSILSAVVTAFAGPVSFVGIAVPQMVKRLFRTAKPIIMIPACFLGGAVFCMFCDLLARMVFAPTEMSISTVTAIFGAPVMIAVMLKQRQERY
;
A
#
# COMPACT_ATOMS: atom_id res chain seq x y z
N MET A 1 41.44 -5.44 23.16
CA MET A 1 39.97 -5.64 23.29
C MET A 1 39.24 -4.63 22.40
N ASN A 2 39.33 -4.80 21.04
CA ASN A 2 38.85 -3.84 20.02
C ASN A 2 37.99 -4.52 18.95
N LEU A 3 36.98 -5.35 19.37
CA LEU A 3 36.06 -6.03 18.44
C LEU A 3 34.67 -5.39 18.19
N PRO A 4 34.16 -4.39 18.97
CA PRO A 4 32.82 -3.88 18.71
C PRO A 4 32.73 -2.80 17.62
N THR A 5 33.82 -2.12 17.28
CA THR A 5 33.80 -0.97 16.33
C THR A 5 33.69 -1.40 14.87
N CYS A 6 34.33 -2.51 14.47
CA CYS A 6 34.35 -2.98 13.09
C CYS A 6 32.99 -3.54 12.63
N ILE A 7 32.27 -4.26 13.49
CA ILE A 7 30.93 -4.82 13.19
C ILE A 7 29.88 -3.71 13.07
N SER A 8 30.01 -2.63 13.84
CA SER A 8 29.12 -1.46 13.78
C SER A 8 29.32 -0.69 12.47
N SER A 9 30.55 -0.53 11.99
CA SER A 9 30.88 0.18 10.74
C SER A 9 30.29 -0.54 9.52
N ASN A 10 30.47 -1.87 9.41
CA ASN A 10 29.92 -2.65 8.27
C ASN A 10 28.39 -2.62 8.20
N ARG A 11 27.69 -2.50 9.35
CA ARG A 11 26.22 -2.38 9.36
C ARG A 11 25.78 -1.00 8.85
N LYS A 12 26.44 0.08 9.27
CA LYS A 12 26.13 1.43 8.81
C LYS A 12 26.34 1.57 7.30
N ILE A 13 27.47 1.10 6.79
CA ILE A 13 27.79 1.12 5.34
C ILE A 13 26.69 0.38 4.57
N ARG A 14 26.27 -0.80 5.00
CA ARG A 14 25.20 -1.55 4.36
C ARG A 14 23.87 -0.77 4.32
N TYR A 15 23.46 -0.14 5.42
CA TYR A 15 22.23 0.64 5.45
C TYR A 15 22.30 1.81 4.46
N THR A 16 23.43 2.54 4.45
CA THR A 16 23.63 3.64 3.51
C THR A 16 23.56 3.14 2.06
N VAL A 17 24.27 2.06 1.74
CA VAL A 17 24.24 1.48 0.38
C VAL A 17 22.83 1.05 -0.01
N CYS A 18 22.07 0.38 0.86
CA CYS A 18 20.70 -0.03 0.58
C CYS A 18 19.77 1.18 0.36
N PHE A 19 19.88 2.24 1.16
CA PHE A 19 19.11 3.45 0.95
C PHE A 19 19.49 4.16 -0.35
N VAL A 20 20.78 4.26 -0.68
CA VAL A 20 21.24 4.82 -1.94
C VAL A 20 20.67 4.04 -3.12
N ILE A 21 20.70 2.70 -3.07
CA ILE A 21 20.10 1.85 -4.12
C ILE A 21 18.61 2.13 -4.27
N LEU A 22 17.84 2.16 -3.15
CA LEU A 22 16.40 2.41 -3.21
C LEU A 22 16.07 3.82 -3.75
N ILE A 23 16.83 4.84 -3.34
CA ILE A 23 16.65 6.20 -3.83
C ILE A 23 16.99 6.29 -5.31
N THR A 24 18.11 5.69 -5.74
CA THR A 24 18.52 5.67 -7.15
C THR A 24 17.48 4.95 -8.01
N LEU A 25 16.97 3.80 -7.56
CA LEU A 25 15.88 3.08 -8.24
C LEU A 25 14.59 3.91 -8.28
N SER A 26 14.25 4.61 -7.19
CA SER A 26 13.07 5.50 -7.16
C SER A 26 13.18 6.61 -8.20
N VAL A 27 14.33 7.27 -8.30
CA VAL A 27 14.59 8.33 -9.28
C VAL A 27 14.58 7.75 -10.71
N LEU A 28 15.22 6.61 -10.91
CA LEU A 28 15.26 5.93 -12.21
C LEU A 28 13.86 5.57 -12.69
N PHE A 29 13.06 4.88 -11.86
CA PHE A 29 11.69 4.52 -12.23
C PHE A 29 10.77 5.73 -12.35
N PHE A 30 10.99 6.80 -11.59
CA PHE A 30 10.29 8.05 -11.77
C PHE A 30 10.53 8.62 -13.18
N ILE A 31 11.79 8.75 -13.57
CA ILE A 31 12.16 9.26 -14.90
C ILE A 31 11.57 8.37 -16.00
N ILE A 32 11.75 7.05 -15.90
CA ILE A 32 11.21 6.11 -16.89
C ILE A 32 9.67 6.23 -16.93
N SER A 33 8.99 6.34 -15.79
CA SER A 33 7.53 6.40 -15.69
C SER A 33 6.97 7.68 -16.32
N VAL A 34 7.70 8.78 -16.26
CA VAL A 34 7.33 10.06 -16.91
C VAL A 34 7.61 9.99 -18.42
N CYS A 35 8.75 9.40 -18.84
CA CYS A 35 9.13 9.30 -20.25
C CYS A 35 8.32 8.23 -20.99
N ALA A 36 8.12 7.07 -20.39
CA ALA A 36 7.49 5.92 -21.02
C ALA A 36 5.98 5.90 -20.79
N GLY A 37 5.21 5.53 -21.81
CA GLY A 37 3.75 5.39 -21.76
C GLY A 37 3.20 4.93 -23.10
N SER A 38 1.86 4.76 -23.19
CA SER A 38 1.16 4.35 -24.42
C SER A 38 1.39 5.31 -25.60
N VAL A 39 1.56 6.61 -25.33
CA VAL A 39 1.98 7.61 -26.29
C VAL A 39 3.48 7.80 -26.16
N GLN A 40 4.22 7.58 -27.25
CA GLN A 40 5.67 7.80 -27.25
C GLN A 40 5.94 9.30 -27.40
N ILE A 41 6.47 9.93 -26.37
CA ILE A 41 6.91 11.32 -26.40
C ILE A 41 8.43 11.30 -26.49
N PRO A 42 9.04 11.88 -27.56
CA PRO A 42 10.48 11.97 -27.69
C PRO A 42 11.12 12.69 -26.49
N LEU A 43 12.27 12.22 -26.02
CA LEU A 43 13.01 12.85 -24.91
C LEU A 43 13.32 14.33 -25.15
N SER A 44 13.55 14.72 -26.42
CA SER A 44 13.75 16.10 -26.84
C SER A 44 12.54 16.97 -26.51
N ASP A 45 11.32 16.44 -26.74
CA ASP A 45 10.08 17.19 -26.54
C ASP A 45 9.73 17.29 -25.07
N ILE A 46 10.02 16.23 -24.28
CA ILE A 46 9.94 16.29 -22.82
C ILE A 46 10.83 17.42 -22.28
N TRP A 47 12.06 17.53 -22.76
CA TRP A 47 12.98 18.57 -22.34
C TRP A 47 12.53 19.97 -22.77
N ARG A 48 11.94 20.11 -23.97
CA ARG A 48 11.35 21.36 -24.46
C ARG A 48 10.17 21.82 -23.59
N GLN A 49 9.29 20.88 -23.16
CA GLN A 49 8.17 21.19 -22.27
C GLN A 49 8.66 21.80 -20.93
N PHE A 50 9.76 21.28 -20.35
CA PHE A 50 10.34 21.87 -19.14
C PHE A 50 11.00 23.24 -19.38
N ARG A 51 11.34 23.59 -20.62
CA ARG A 51 11.88 24.91 -21.00
C ARG A 51 10.81 25.94 -21.36
N GLY A 52 9.54 25.54 -21.40
CA GLY A 52 8.44 26.45 -21.68
C GLY A 52 8.03 26.53 -23.17
N GLU A 53 8.64 25.71 -24.05
CA GLU A 53 8.15 25.51 -25.43
C GLU A 53 6.99 24.51 -25.37
N GLN A 54 5.76 25.00 -25.24
CA GLN A 54 4.60 24.14 -24.96
C GLN A 54 3.93 23.68 -26.26
N ASP A 55 4.01 22.38 -26.52
CA ASP A 55 2.96 21.67 -27.26
C ASP A 55 1.85 21.32 -26.25
N GLU A 56 0.67 21.91 -26.37
CA GLU A 56 -0.44 21.79 -25.41
C GLU A 56 -0.82 20.32 -25.12
N LEU A 57 -0.76 19.45 -26.15
CA LEU A 57 -1.08 18.04 -26.02
C LEU A 57 -0.05 17.30 -25.15
N TYR A 58 1.22 17.47 -25.42
CA TYR A 58 2.29 16.80 -24.67
C TYR A 58 2.39 17.35 -23.25
N ALA A 59 2.16 18.65 -23.07
CA ALA A 59 2.09 19.26 -21.75
C ALA A 59 0.96 18.66 -20.91
N ALA A 60 -0.24 18.54 -21.47
CA ALA A 60 -1.38 17.92 -20.78
C ALA A 60 -1.09 16.45 -20.38
N ILE A 61 -0.53 15.65 -21.29
CA ILE A 61 -0.19 14.25 -21.01
C ILE A 61 0.86 14.15 -19.89
N LEU A 62 1.91 14.96 -19.94
CA LEU A 62 2.98 14.93 -18.95
C LEU A 62 2.52 15.44 -17.59
N PHE A 63 1.98 16.66 -17.54
CA PHE A 63 1.71 17.34 -16.27
C PHE A 63 0.38 16.97 -15.65
N GLN A 64 -0.64 16.58 -16.42
CA GLN A 64 -1.97 16.25 -15.88
C GLN A 64 -2.22 14.75 -15.74
N ILE A 65 -1.49 13.90 -16.47
CA ILE A 65 -1.70 12.45 -16.43
C ILE A 65 -0.50 11.71 -15.84
N ARG A 66 0.71 11.82 -16.46
CA ARG A 66 1.84 10.96 -16.07
C ARG A 66 2.44 11.32 -14.74
N ILE A 67 2.68 12.58 -14.49
CA ILE A 67 3.32 13.03 -13.23
C ILE A 67 2.42 12.75 -12.03
N PRO A 68 1.11 13.12 -12.00
CA PRO A 68 0.22 12.79 -10.88
C PRO A 68 0.12 11.29 -10.64
N ARG A 69 0.01 10.48 -11.70
CA ARG A 69 -0.02 9.01 -11.61
C ARG A 69 1.25 8.46 -10.97
N THR A 70 2.43 8.96 -11.37
CA THR A 70 3.71 8.51 -10.82
C THR A 70 3.86 8.90 -9.35
N PHE A 71 3.45 10.12 -8.97
CA PHE A 71 3.39 10.51 -7.56
C PHE A 71 2.45 9.64 -6.74
N ALA A 72 1.29 9.31 -7.30
CA ALA A 72 0.36 8.40 -6.65
C ALA A 72 0.97 7.00 -6.45
N ALA A 73 1.65 6.44 -7.44
CA ALA A 73 2.32 5.14 -7.33
C ALA A 73 3.39 5.14 -6.22
N ILE A 74 4.16 6.24 -6.08
CA ILE A 74 5.16 6.42 -5.01
C ILE A 74 4.48 6.43 -3.64
N LEU A 75 3.49 7.31 -3.48
CA LEU A 75 2.86 7.58 -2.19
C LEU A 75 2.01 6.39 -1.72
N LEU A 76 1.16 5.87 -2.60
CA LEU A 76 0.26 4.76 -2.28
C LEU A 76 1.02 3.44 -2.14
N GLY A 77 2.05 3.21 -2.96
CA GLY A 77 2.93 2.06 -2.83
C GLY A 77 3.70 2.07 -1.50
N GLY A 78 4.28 3.23 -1.15
CA GLY A 78 4.94 3.44 0.14
C GLY A 78 3.99 3.28 1.32
N ALA A 79 2.78 3.85 1.23
CA ALA A 79 1.74 3.75 2.25
C ALA A 79 1.32 2.29 2.49
N LEU A 80 1.10 1.53 1.41
CA LEU A 80 0.67 0.14 1.52
C LEU A 80 1.75 -0.77 2.11
N ALA A 81 3.01 -0.58 1.72
CA ALA A 81 4.14 -1.30 2.30
C ALA A 81 4.32 -0.96 3.79
N LEU A 82 4.17 0.32 4.14
CA LEU A 82 4.25 0.75 5.54
C LEU A 82 3.08 0.20 6.38
N SER A 83 1.85 0.24 5.85
CA SER A 83 0.67 -0.39 6.47
C SER A 83 0.91 -1.87 6.75
N GLY A 84 1.42 -2.60 5.76
CA GLY A 84 1.76 -4.01 5.91
C GLY A 84 2.82 -4.25 6.99
N TYR A 85 3.86 -3.43 7.05
CA TYR A 85 4.89 -3.51 8.08
C TYR A 85 4.32 -3.31 9.50
N LEU A 86 3.38 -2.37 9.68
CA LEU A 86 2.70 -2.14 10.96
C LEU A 86 1.88 -3.37 11.37
N LEU A 87 1.10 -3.94 10.45
CA LEU A 87 0.29 -5.13 10.71
C LEU A 87 1.14 -6.36 10.99
N GLN A 88 2.23 -6.57 10.25
CA GLN A 88 3.18 -7.65 10.53
C GLN A 88 3.81 -7.51 11.91
N THR A 89 4.05 -6.29 12.36
CA THR A 89 4.56 -6.03 13.72
C THR A 89 3.49 -6.27 14.77
N PHE A 90 2.26 -5.83 14.53
CA PHE A 90 1.13 -6.03 15.43
C PHE A 90 0.78 -7.51 15.64
N PHE A 91 0.68 -8.27 14.54
CA PHE A 91 0.31 -9.68 14.58
C PHE A 91 1.50 -10.63 14.86
N HIS A 92 2.72 -10.11 14.92
CA HIS A 92 3.96 -10.94 14.94
C HIS A 92 3.98 -12.01 13.82
N ASN A 93 3.33 -11.70 12.69
CA ASN A 93 3.14 -12.62 11.59
C ASN A 93 3.58 -11.97 10.26
N PRO A 94 4.55 -12.56 9.53
CA PRO A 94 5.07 -12.01 8.29
C PRO A 94 4.06 -12.01 7.13
N ILE A 95 2.98 -12.76 7.22
CA ILE A 95 1.91 -12.82 6.20
C ILE A 95 0.74 -11.88 6.52
N ALA A 96 0.74 -11.22 7.65
CA ALA A 96 -0.30 -10.24 7.95
C ALA A 96 -0.20 -9.04 7.00
N GLY A 97 -1.31 -8.68 6.42
CA GLY A 97 -1.40 -7.54 5.50
C GLY A 97 -2.83 -6.98 5.46
N PRO A 98 -3.00 -5.73 5.00
CA PRO A 98 -4.31 -5.08 5.01
C PRO A 98 -5.35 -5.79 4.15
N PHE A 99 -4.92 -6.41 3.06
CA PHE A 99 -5.80 -7.20 2.19
C PHE A 99 -6.43 -8.40 2.94
N VAL A 100 -5.64 -9.09 3.75
CA VAL A 100 -6.09 -10.28 4.50
C VAL A 100 -7.09 -9.94 5.61
N LEU A 101 -7.06 -8.71 6.12
CA LEU A 101 -7.92 -8.26 7.23
C LEU A 101 -9.30 -7.75 6.80
N GLY A 102 -9.70 -7.99 5.55
CA GLY A 102 -11.03 -7.62 5.05
C GLY A 102 -11.20 -6.12 4.74
N ILE A 103 -10.15 -5.31 4.85
CA ILE A 103 -10.19 -3.86 4.57
C ILE A 103 -10.65 -3.61 3.13
N SER A 104 -10.09 -4.34 2.17
CA SER A 104 -10.44 -4.21 0.75
C SER A 104 -11.84 -4.72 0.44
N SER A 105 -12.30 -5.80 1.12
CA SER A 105 -13.66 -6.31 0.95
C SER A 105 -14.70 -5.33 1.52
N GLY A 106 -14.42 -4.71 2.66
CA GLY A 106 -15.26 -3.66 3.22
C GLY A 106 -15.35 -2.43 2.31
N ALA A 107 -14.24 -2.01 1.72
CA ALA A 107 -14.21 -0.94 0.72
C ALA A 107 -15.09 -1.29 -0.50
N LYS A 108 -14.91 -2.51 -1.05
CA LYS A 108 -15.68 -3.00 -2.21
C LYS A 108 -17.17 -3.03 -1.92
N LEU A 109 -17.56 -3.46 -0.73
CA LEU A 109 -18.98 -3.49 -0.30
C LEU A 109 -19.57 -2.08 -0.33
N PHE A 110 -18.93 -1.09 0.26
CA PHE A 110 -19.44 0.27 0.29
C PHE A 110 -19.48 0.92 -1.09
N VAL A 111 -18.48 0.66 -1.93
CA VAL A 111 -18.47 1.10 -3.32
C VAL A 111 -19.62 0.44 -4.10
N ALA A 112 -19.86 -0.85 -3.91
CA ALA A 112 -20.99 -1.55 -4.52
C ALA A 112 -22.34 -0.95 -4.09
N VAL A 113 -22.51 -0.67 -2.80
CA VAL A 113 -23.71 0.01 -2.28
C VAL A 113 -23.91 1.36 -2.97
N VAL A 114 -22.86 2.17 -3.08
CA VAL A 114 -22.95 3.50 -3.73
C VAL A 114 -23.22 3.35 -5.22
N MET A 115 -22.53 2.48 -5.94
CA MET A 115 -22.74 2.27 -7.37
C MET A 115 -24.14 1.73 -7.68
N ILE A 116 -24.59 0.69 -6.97
CA ILE A 116 -25.85 -0.01 -7.32
C ILE A 116 -27.06 0.73 -6.77
N VAL A 117 -26.98 1.29 -5.54
CA VAL A 117 -28.13 1.91 -4.90
C VAL A 117 -28.30 3.37 -5.33
N PHE A 118 -27.21 4.16 -5.38
CA PHE A 118 -27.31 5.59 -5.69
C PHE A 118 -27.56 5.87 -7.16
N LEU A 119 -27.08 5.03 -8.10
CA LEU A 119 -27.38 5.19 -9.55
C LEU A 119 -28.87 4.96 -9.85
N ARG A 120 -29.54 4.08 -9.11
CA ARG A 120 -31.02 3.92 -9.23
C ARG A 120 -31.81 5.20 -8.93
N TYR A 121 -31.25 6.13 -8.14
CA TYR A 121 -31.87 7.41 -7.79
C TYR A 121 -31.42 8.57 -8.70
N SER A 122 -30.94 8.29 -9.92
CA SER A 122 -30.59 9.29 -10.96
C SER A 122 -29.55 10.32 -10.53
N ARG A 123 -28.62 9.97 -9.63
CA ARG A 123 -27.48 10.82 -9.30
C ARG A 123 -26.25 10.42 -10.12
N THR A 124 -25.64 11.39 -10.78
CA THR A 124 -24.30 11.21 -11.36
C THR A 124 -23.29 11.00 -10.25
N LEU A 125 -22.63 9.83 -10.23
CA LEU A 125 -21.58 9.53 -9.25
C LEU A 125 -20.31 10.31 -9.59
N SER A 126 -19.78 11.01 -8.61
CA SER A 126 -18.44 11.60 -8.71
C SER A 126 -17.37 10.63 -8.23
N SER A 127 -16.13 10.80 -8.69
CA SER A 127 -14.99 10.04 -8.15
C SER A 127 -14.82 10.22 -6.64
N VAL A 128 -15.22 11.36 -6.10
CA VAL A 128 -15.15 11.67 -4.67
C VAL A 128 -16.11 10.78 -3.87
N ASP A 129 -17.31 10.51 -4.39
CA ASP A 129 -18.29 9.64 -3.71
C ASP A 129 -17.75 8.22 -3.55
N LEU A 130 -17.09 7.70 -4.58
CA LEU A 130 -16.46 6.37 -4.54
C LEU A 130 -15.26 6.33 -3.58
N ILE A 131 -14.45 7.37 -3.54
CA ILE A 131 -13.32 7.51 -2.61
C ILE A 131 -13.82 7.51 -1.16
N VAL A 132 -14.83 8.32 -0.86
CA VAL A 132 -15.42 8.40 0.49
C VAL A 132 -16.05 7.07 0.88
N ALA A 133 -16.79 6.44 -0.02
CA ALA A 133 -17.40 5.13 0.22
C ALA A 133 -16.34 4.06 0.51
N ALA A 134 -15.30 3.96 -0.32
CA ALA A 134 -14.22 3.00 -0.13
C ALA A 134 -13.47 3.23 1.19
N PHE A 135 -13.20 4.49 1.53
CA PHE A 135 -12.56 4.85 2.79
C PHE A 135 -13.43 4.47 3.99
N ALA A 136 -14.71 4.81 3.97
CA ALA A 136 -15.65 4.50 5.03
C ALA A 136 -15.80 2.98 5.22
N GLY A 137 -15.95 2.22 4.13
CA GLY A 137 -16.04 0.76 4.17
C GLY A 137 -14.78 0.10 4.73
N SER A 138 -13.59 0.60 4.32
CA SER A 138 -12.31 0.16 4.86
C SER A 138 -12.20 0.40 6.36
N MET A 139 -12.58 1.59 6.82
CA MET A 139 -12.54 1.97 8.24
C MET A 139 -13.53 1.16 9.08
N LEU A 140 -14.74 0.95 8.57
CA LEU A 140 -15.75 0.16 9.27
C LEU A 140 -15.33 -1.29 9.42
N SER A 141 -14.81 -1.91 8.36
CA SER A 141 -14.30 -3.28 8.40
C SER A 141 -13.22 -3.43 9.47
N MET A 142 -12.26 -2.51 9.51
CA MET A 142 -11.20 -2.55 10.50
C MET A 142 -11.68 -2.22 11.93
N PHE A 143 -12.66 -1.34 12.06
CA PHE A 143 -13.30 -1.06 13.35
C PHE A 143 -13.96 -2.32 13.92
N CYS A 144 -14.62 -3.13 13.09
CA CYS A 144 -15.17 -4.42 13.52
C CYS A 144 -14.07 -5.38 14.03
N VAL A 145 -12.93 -5.44 13.36
CA VAL A 145 -11.77 -6.23 13.83
C VAL A 145 -11.26 -5.71 15.18
N LEU A 146 -11.14 -4.37 15.32
CA LEU A 146 -10.69 -3.76 16.57
C LEU A 146 -11.63 -4.01 17.75
N LEU A 147 -12.95 -4.00 17.53
CA LEU A 147 -13.96 -4.31 18.57
C LEU A 147 -13.80 -5.74 19.13
N MET A 148 -13.32 -6.67 18.29
CA MET A 148 -13.07 -8.06 18.71
C MET A 148 -11.70 -8.23 19.41
N SER A 149 -10.76 -7.33 19.16
CA SER A 149 -9.37 -7.41 19.65
C SER A 149 -9.28 -7.59 21.19
N PRO A 150 -10.06 -6.91 22.06
CA PRO A 150 -9.96 -7.11 23.50
C PRO A 150 -10.45 -8.48 23.99
N ARG A 151 -11.27 -9.17 23.18
CA ARG A 151 -11.87 -10.47 23.53
C ARG A 151 -11.01 -11.65 23.08
N VAL A 152 -9.99 -11.40 22.25
CA VAL A 152 -9.16 -12.43 21.63
C VAL A 152 -7.76 -12.41 22.23
N GLN A 153 -7.36 -13.50 22.87
CA GLN A 153 -6.02 -13.62 23.46
C GLN A 153 -4.96 -14.00 22.43
N ASN A 154 -5.34 -14.68 21.35
CA ASN A 154 -4.41 -15.16 20.33
C ASN A 154 -4.47 -14.30 19.06
N MET A 155 -3.35 -13.69 18.69
CA MET A 155 -3.25 -12.82 17.51
C MET A 155 -3.60 -13.52 16.19
N SER A 156 -3.36 -14.82 16.07
CA SER A 156 -3.75 -15.59 14.88
C SER A 156 -5.27 -15.69 14.73
N PHE A 157 -6.00 -15.72 15.85
CA PHE A 157 -7.47 -15.74 15.84
C PHE A 157 -8.05 -14.40 15.37
N LEU A 158 -7.37 -13.29 15.69
CA LEU A 158 -7.78 -11.96 15.23
C LEU A 158 -7.62 -11.80 13.72
N VAL A 159 -6.57 -12.40 13.13
CA VAL A 159 -6.43 -12.49 11.67
C VAL A 159 -7.58 -13.27 11.05
N LEU A 160 -7.96 -14.41 11.66
CA LEU A 160 -9.07 -15.23 11.19
C LEU A 160 -10.40 -14.43 11.23
N ILE A 161 -10.65 -13.67 12.29
CA ILE A 161 -11.82 -12.79 12.40
C ILE A 161 -11.84 -11.77 11.25
N GLY A 162 -10.69 -11.16 10.93
CA GLY A 162 -10.57 -10.23 9.81
C GLY A 162 -10.92 -10.88 8.48
N VAL A 163 -10.44 -12.10 8.24
CA VAL A 163 -10.80 -12.90 7.06
C VAL A 163 -12.30 -13.19 7.01
N MET A 164 -12.92 -13.56 8.14
CA MET A 164 -14.37 -13.84 8.21
C MET A 164 -15.19 -12.56 7.93
N ILE A 165 -14.79 -11.42 8.46
CA ILE A 165 -15.41 -10.12 8.13
C ILE A 165 -15.29 -9.84 6.63
N GLY A 166 -14.14 -10.13 6.04
CA GLY A 166 -13.92 -10.03 4.59
C GLY A 166 -14.89 -10.89 3.79
N TYR A 167 -15.12 -12.14 4.20
CA TYR A 167 -16.09 -13.04 3.56
C TYR A 167 -17.52 -12.55 3.71
N ILE A 168 -17.91 -12.02 4.87
CA ILE A 168 -19.24 -11.42 5.07
C ILE A 168 -19.43 -10.23 4.13
N CYS A 169 -18.46 -9.32 4.05
CA CYS A 169 -18.50 -8.19 3.12
C CYS A 169 -18.62 -8.66 1.66
N SER A 170 -17.87 -9.69 1.27
CA SER A 170 -17.93 -10.24 -0.08
C SER A 170 -19.29 -10.88 -0.38
N ALA A 171 -19.84 -11.67 0.55
CA ALA A 171 -21.15 -12.29 0.37
C ALA A 171 -22.27 -11.24 0.22
N VAL A 172 -22.23 -10.16 1.02
CA VAL A 172 -23.20 -9.05 0.87
C VAL A 172 -22.99 -8.32 -0.46
N THR A 173 -21.75 -8.14 -0.90
CA THR A 173 -21.45 -7.55 -2.22
C THR A 173 -22.02 -8.40 -3.34
N ASP A 174 -21.81 -9.72 -3.30
CA ASP A 174 -22.30 -10.66 -4.32
C ASP A 174 -23.84 -10.69 -4.34
N PHE A 175 -24.47 -10.59 -3.17
CA PHE A 175 -25.93 -10.43 -3.06
C PHE A 175 -26.42 -9.16 -3.77
N LEU A 176 -25.76 -8.00 -3.54
CA LEU A 176 -26.10 -6.74 -4.21
C LEU A 176 -25.92 -6.83 -5.73
N VAL A 177 -24.84 -7.46 -6.18
CA VAL A 177 -24.49 -7.64 -7.60
C VAL A 177 -25.58 -8.48 -8.32
N THR A 178 -26.26 -9.40 -7.64
CA THR A 178 -27.34 -10.18 -8.23
C THR A 178 -28.53 -9.33 -8.72
N PHE A 179 -28.70 -8.14 -8.16
CA PHE A 179 -29.77 -7.20 -8.52
C PHE A 179 -29.28 -5.96 -9.27
N ALA A 180 -28.00 -5.95 -9.65
CA ALA A 180 -27.36 -4.82 -10.33
C ALA A 180 -27.55 -4.92 -11.85
N GLU A 181 -27.42 -3.78 -12.54
CA GLU A 181 -27.34 -3.76 -13.98
C GLU A 181 -25.94 -4.18 -14.47
N ASP A 182 -25.87 -4.72 -15.70
CA ASP A 182 -24.60 -5.21 -16.26
C ASP A 182 -23.52 -4.12 -16.28
N SER A 183 -23.89 -2.87 -16.53
CA SER A 183 -23.00 -1.71 -16.49
C SER A 183 -22.36 -1.49 -15.12
N ASP A 184 -23.13 -1.67 -14.04
CA ASP A 184 -22.66 -1.49 -12.67
C ASP A 184 -21.73 -2.62 -12.24
N ILE A 185 -22.03 -3.85 -12.70
CA ILE A 185 -21.16 -5.01 -12.48
C ILE A 185 -19.80 -4.79 -13.13
N VAL A 186 -19.77 -4.34 -14.38
CA VAL A 186 -18.52 -4.03 -15.11
C VAL A 186 -17.75 -2.92 -14.42
N ASN A 187 -18.42 -1.84 -14.01
CA ASN A 187 -17.78 -0.72 -13.31
C ASN A 187 -17.19 -1.13 -11.96
N LEU A 188 -17.94 -1.90 -11.16
CA LEU A 188 -17.47 -2.44 -9.89
C LEU A 188 -16.29 -3.41 -10.07
N HIS A 189 -16.36 -4.25 -11.11
CA HIS A 189 -15.26 -5.15 -11.44
C HIS A 189 -13.99 -4.38 -11.80
N ASN A 190 -14.08 -3.40 -12.69
CA ASN A 190 -12.95 -2.56 -13.10
C ASN A 190 -12.36 -1.80 -11.91
N TRP A 191 -13.20 -1.21 -11.06
CA TRP A 191 -12.75 -0.56 -9.84
C TRP A 191 -12.01 -1.55 -8.90
N SER A 192 -12.53 -2.77 -8.75
CA SER A 192 -11.96 -3.79 -7.87
C SER A 192 -10.63 -4.36 -8.35
N MET A 193 -10.28 -4.16 -9.61
CA MET A 193 -8.97 -4.55 -10.17
C MET A 193 -7.84 -3.61 -9.75
N GLY A 194 -8.15 -2.40 -9.32
CA GLY A 194 -7.20 -1.38 -8.93
C GLY A 194 -6.45 -0.74 -10.10
N SER A 195 -6.26 0.56 -10.04
CA SER A 195 -5.51 1.33 -11.04
C SER A 195 -5.00 2.64 -10.44
N PHE A 196 -3.83 3.11 -10.91
CA PHE A 196 -3.38 4.47 -10.66
C PHE A 196 -3.81 5.44 -11.76
N SER A 197 -4.57 4.96 -12.76
CA SER A 197 -5.12 5.79 -13.83
C SER A 197 -6.20 6.72 -13.29
N GLY A 198 -6.34 7.92 -13.88
CA GLY A 198 -7.37 8.89 -13.49
C GLY A 198 -7.09 9.67 -12.21
N ILE A 199 -5.93 9.51 -11.58
CA ILE A 199 -5.54 10.30 -10.41
C ILE A 199 -5.15 11.72 -10.85
N THR A 200 -5.83 12.70 -10.24
CA THR A 200 -5.61 14.14 -10.48
C THR A 200 -4.67 14.74 -9.43
N TRP A 201 -4.20 15.98 -9.68
CA TRP A 201 -3.40 16.73 -8.70
C TRP A 201 -4.14 16.99 -7.37
N GLU A 202 -5.45 17.16 -7.40
CA GLU A 202 -6.25 17.31 -6.18
C GLU A 202 -6.21 16.03 -5.33
N ASN A 203 -6.34 14.88 -6.00
CA ASN A 203 -6.19 13.58 -5.34
C ASN A 203 -4.78 13.42 -4.75
N VAL A 204 -3.73 13.79 -5.51
CA VAL A 204 -2.34 13.74 -5.04
C VAL A 204 -2.14 14.60 -3.80
N LYS A 205 -2.68 15.82 -3.75
CA LYS A 205 -2.58 16.70 -2.55
C LYS A 205 -3.17 16.02 -1.31
N THR A 206 -4.36 15.41 -1.46
CA THR A 206 -5.02 14.69 -0.36
C THR A 206 -4.21 13.47 0.07
N ILE A 207 -3.70 12.68 -0.89
CA ILE A 207 -2.86 11.52 -0.63
C ILE A 207 -1.58 11.94 0.12
N VAL A 208 -0.88 12.97 -0.35
CA VAL A 208 0.33 13.50 0.29
C VAL A 208 0.05 13.87 1.74
N PHE A 209 -1.00 14.66 1.98
CA PHE A 209 -1.35 15.10 3.33
C PHE A 209 -1.56 13.90 4.28
N VAL A 210 -2.42 12.95 3.89
CA VAL A 210 -2.74 11.80 4.75
C VAL A 210 -1.54 10.88 4.93
N VAL A 211 -0.80 10.58 3.85
CA VAL A 211 0.34 9.66 3.90
C VAL A 211 1.50 10.24 4.68
N VAL A 212 1.81 11.53 4.51
CA VAL A 212 2.90 12.19 5.24
C VAL A 212 2.57 12.30 6.73
N VAL A 213 1.37 12.77 7.09
CA VAL A 213 0.96 12.87 8.50
C VAL A 213 0.99 11.51 9.17
N THR A 214 0.39 10.48 8.54
CA THR A 214 0.35 9.12 9.10
C THR A 214 1.75 8.49 9.14
N GLY A 215 2.59 8.77 8.13
CA GLY A 215 3.99 8.33 8.09
C GLY A 215 4.84 8.92 9.22
N ILE A 216 4.69 10.21 9.50
CA ILE A 216 5.36 10.89 10.62
C ILE A 216 4.90 10.29 11.96
N LEU A 217 3.60 10.12 12.16
CA LEU A 217 3.06 9.48 13.37
C LEU A 217 3.60 8.06 13.55
N THR A 218 3.67 7.29 12.44
CA THR A 218 4.27 5.95 12.44
C THR A 218 5.75 5.99 12.84
N PHE A 219 6.50 6.99 12.38
CA PHE A 219 7.91 7.13 12.71
C PHE A 219 8.13 7.38 14.22
N PHE A 220 7.26 8.14 14.87
CA PHE A 220 7.29 8.34 16.32
C PHE A 220 7.04 7.04 17.11
N LEU A 221 6.35 6.07 16.53
CA LEU A 221 6.16 4.76 17.14
C LEU A 221 7.37 3.82 16.99
N SER A 222 8.45 4.25 16.34
CA SER A 222 9.62 3.40 16.10
C SER A 222 10.26 2.84 17.37
N LYS A 223 10.37 3.63 18.44
CA LYS A 223 10.92 3.18 19.74
C LYS A 223 9.97 2.20 20.47
N PRO A 224 8.67 2.52 20.67
CA PRO A 224 7.70 1.55 21.21
C PRO A 224 7.65 0.24 20.42
N MET A 225 7.74 0.30 19.07
CA MET A 225 7.81 -0.90 18.22
C MET A 225 9.04 -1.74 18.47
N GLU A 226 10.19 -1.13 18.71
CA GLU A 226 11.43 -1.86 19.02
C GLU A 226 11.31 -2.62 20.36
N ALA A 227 10.76 -1.96 21.38
CA ALA A 227 10.47 -2.59 22.67
C ALA A 227 9.45 -3.72 22.54
N TYR A 228 8.37 -3.51 21.78
CA TYR A 228 7.31 -4.50 21.56
C TYR A 228 7.82 -5.78 20.87
N LYS A 229 8.77 -5.66 19.95
CA LYS A 229 9.41 -6.82 19.28
C LYS A 229 10.25 -7.68 20.21
N LEU A 230 10.72 -7.16 21.32
CA LEU A 230 11.45 -7.91 22.35
C LEU A 230 10.51 -8.66 23.30
N GLY A 231 9.21 -8.43 23.20
CA GLY A 231 8.16 -9.05 23.99
C GLY A 231 7.30 -8.03 24.74
N GLU A 232 6.04 -8.37 24.95
CA GLU A 232 5.07 -7.46 25.59
C GLU A 232 5.42 -7.13 27.03
N THR A 233 5.87 -8.13 27.80
CA THR A 233 6.30 -7.92 29.18
C THR A 233 7.49 -6.97 29.26
N TYR A 234 8.44 -7.12 28.35
CA TYR A 234 9.58 -6.20 28.25
C TYR A 234 9.13 -4.77 27.91
N ALA A 235 8.29 -4.62 26.89
CA ALA A 235 7.78 -3.32 26.48
C ALA A 235 6.99 -2.63 27.62
N LYS A 236 6.18 -3.39 28.36
CA LYS A 236 5.43 -2.89 29.53
C LYS A 236 6.38 -2.38 30.62
N ASN A 237 7.45 -3.12 30.91
CA ASN A 237 8.46 -2.72 31.91
C ASN A 237 9.24 -1.47 31.47
N MET A 238 9.36 -1.23 30.15
CA MET A 238 9.94 -0.01 29.57
C MET A 238 8.97 1.17 29.53
N GLY A 239 7.76 1.06 30.12
CA GLY A 239 6.77 2.11 30.20
C GLY A 239 5.85 2.24 28.97
N VAL A 240 5.87 1.30 28.05
CA VAL A 240 4.97 1.33 26.89
C VAL A 240 3.57 0.88 27.29
N ASN A 241 2.57 1.74 27.06
CA ASN A 241 1.17 1.35 27.20
C ASN A 241 0.77 0.44 26.03
N ILE A 242 0.81 -0.88 26.25
CA ILE A 242 0.58 -1.89 25.21
C ILE A 242 -0.80 -1.76 24.56
N LYS A 243 -1.85 -1.46 25.33
CA LYS A 243 -3.21 -1.31 24.80
C LYS A 243 -3.29 -0.14 23.81
N MET A 244 -2.84 1.03 24.22
CA MET A 244 -2.81 2.22 23.37
C MET A 244 -1.91 2.02 22.14
N PHE A 245 -0.74 1.42 22.33
CA PHE A 245 0.21 1.14 21.26
C PHE A 245 -0.38 0.22 20.18
N ARG A 246 -1.06 -0.85 20.57
CA ARG A 246 -1.75 -1.77 19.66
C ARG A 246 -2.84 -1.06 18.85
N VAL A 247 -3.66 -0.26 19.51
CA VAL A 247 -4.73 0.53 18.85
C VAL A 247 -4.12 1.50 17.83
N LEU A 248 -3.04 2.22 18.21
CA LEU A 248 -2.36 3.14 17.29
C LEU A 248 -1.77 2.43 16.07
N LEU A 249 -1.11 1.27 16.23
CA LEU A 249 -0.58 0.50 15.11
C LEU A 249 -1.68 0.14 14.12
N VAL A 250 -2.82 -0.31 14.61
CA VAL A 250 -3.93 -0.73 13.77
C VAL A 250 -4.59 0.47 13.10
N ILE A 251 -4.85 1.57 13.81
CA ILE A 251 -5.45 2.78 13.24
C ILE A 251 -4.55 3.36 12.14
N LEU A 252 -3.25 3.54 12.40
CA LEU A 252 -2.33 4.09 11.41
C LEU A 252 -2.21 3.20 10.17
N SER A 253 -2.13 1.88 10.37
CA SER A 253 -2.14 0.93 9.27
C SER A 253 -3.44 0.99 8.46
N SER A 254 -4.57 1.12 9.13
CA SER A 254 -5.89 1.19 8.49
C SER A 254 -6.07 2.46 7.68
N ILE A 255 -5.63 3.62 8.19
CA ILE A 255 -5.65 4.88 7.46
C ILE A 255 -4.80 4.76 6.18
N LEU A 256 -3.57 4.25 6.29
CA LEU A 256 -2.69 4.06 5.14
C LEU A 256 -3.29 3.13 4.08
N SER A 257 -3.86 2.01 4.48
CA SER A 257 -4.46 1.06 3.53
C SER A 257 -5.81 1.54 2.98
N ALA A 258 -6.61 2.25 3.78
CA ALA A 258 -7.86 2.83 3.31
C ALA A 258 -7.65 3.91 2.25
N VAL A 259 -6.64 4.77 2.43
CA VAL A 259 -6.26 5.76 1.40
C VAL A 259 -5.85 5.06 0.10
N VAL A 260 -5.03 4.00 0.18
CA VAL A 260 -4.67 3.24 -1.02
C VAL A 260 -5.90 2.68 -1.71
N THR A 261 -6.77 2.00 -0.96
CA THR A 261 -7.98 1.37 -1.53
C THR A 261 -8.96 2.41 -2.06
N ALA A 262 -9.08 3.57 -1.42
CA ALA A 262 -9.96 4.65 -1.85
C ALA A 262 -9.53 5.28 -3.18
N PHE A 263 -8.25 5.55 -3.37
CA PHE A 263 -7.74 6.24 -4.56
C PHE A 263 -7.32 5.32 -5.70
N ALA A 264 -6.75 4.16 -5.38
CA ALA A 264 -6.24 3.21 -6.38
C ALA A 264 -7.05 1.92 -6.48
N GLY A 265 -8.09 1.75 -5.66
CA GLY A 265 -8.75 0.46 -5.50
C GLY A 265 -7.90 -0.56 -4.72
N PRO A 266 -8.37 -1.79 -4.60
CA PRO A 266 -7.63 -2.86 -3.93
C PRO A 266 -6.31 -3.17 -4.64
N VAL A 267 -5.18 -3.07 -3.94
CA VAL A 267 -3.85 -3.45 -4.46
C VAL A 267 -3.29 -4.59 -3.62
N SER A 268 -3.02 -5.72 -4.27
CA SER A 268 -2.61 -6.97 -3.60
C SER A 268 -1.10 -7.05 -3.37
N PHE A 269 -0.68 -7.89 -2.43
CA PHE A 269 0.70 -8.34 -2.15
C PHE A 269 1.73 -7.28 -1.72
N VAL A 270 1.62 -6.02 -2.08
CA VAL A 270 2.62 -4.98 -1.75
C VAL A 270 2.87 -4.90 -0.24
N GLY A 271 1.80 -4.83 0.55
CA GLY A 271 1.88 -4.76 2.02
C GLY A 271 2.46 -6.03 2.68
N ILE A 272 2.44 -7.16 1.99
CA ILE A 272 3.00 -8.42 2.51
C ILE A 272 4.44 -8.60 2.03
N ALA A 273 4.67 -8.49 0.72
CA ALA A 273 5.94 -8.81 0.10
C ALA A 273 7.04 -7.78 0.38
N VAL A 274 6.75 -6.49 0.22
CA VAL A 274 7.75 -5.43 0.31
C VAL A 274 8.43 -5.37 1.69
N PRO A 275 7.73 -5.41 2.85
CA PRO A 275 8.40 -5.40 4.14
C PRO A 275 9.36 -6.58 4.33
N GLN A 276 9.03 -7.75 3.78
CA GLN A 276 9.89 -8.93 3.85
C GLN A 276 11.13 -8.81 2.93
N MET A 277 10.95 -8.28 1.72
CA MET A 277 12.07 -7.97 0.81
C MET A 277 13.04 -6.98 1.44
N VAL A 278 12.51 -5.88 1.98
CA VAL A 278 13.29 -4.83 2.64
C VAL A 278 14.01 -5.37 3.88
N LYS A 279 13.34 -6.16 4.72
CA LYS A 279 13.95 -6.80 5.89
C LYS A 279 15.16 -7.67 5.50
N ARG A 280 15.07 -8.39 4.39
CA ARG A 280 16.18 -9.19 3.86
C ARG A 280 17.30 -8.34 3.28
N LEU A 281 16.97 -7.31 2.50
CA LEU A 281 17.93 -6.40 1.88
C LEU A 281 18.78 -5.70 2.96
N PHE A 282 18.13 -5.13 3.96
CA PHE A 282 18.79 -4.43 5.06
C PHE A 282 19.37 -5.35 6.12
N ARG A 283 18.93 -6.62 6.18
CA ARG A 283 19.28 -7.60 7.24
C ARG A 283 19.08 -7.01 8.63
N THR A 284 17.99 -6.31 8.84
CA THR A 284 17.63 -5.68 10.12
C THR A 284 16.13 -5.73 10.36
N ALA A 285 15.75 -5.75 11.63
CA ALA A 285 14.36 -5.63 12.06
C ALA A 285 14.10 -4.33 12.82
N LYS A 286 15.09 -3.41 12.92
CA LYS A 286 14.96 -2.15 13.65
C LYS A 286 13.92 -1.23 13.01
N PRO A 287 12.85 -0.82 13.74
CA PRO A 287 11.77 -0.04 13.17
C PRO A 287 12.20 1.30 12.58
N ILE A 288 13.14 1.98 13.22
CA ILE A 288 13.66 3.27 12.76
C ILE A 288 14.27 3.21 11.34
N ILE A 289 14.78 2.03 10.92
CA ILE A 289 15.31 1.80 9.57
C ILE A 289 14.23 1.23 8.69
N MET A 290 13.42 0.31 9.21
CA MET A 290 12.40 -0.40 8.43
C MET A 290 11.26 0.52 7.97
N ILE A 291 10.86 1.52 8.75
CA ILE A 291 9.79 2.45 8.39
C ILE A 291 10.12 3.18 7.08
N PRO A 292 11.21 3.98 7.00
CA PRO A 292 11.55 4.66 5.75
C PRO A 292 11.94 3.70 4.63
N ALA A 293 12.58 2.57 4.94
CA ALA A 293 12.97 1.58 3.95
C ALA A 293 11.76 0.86 3.33
N CYS A 294 10.72 0.53 4.11
CA CYS A 294 9.48 -0.04 3.59
C CYS A 294 8.74 0.96 2.70
N PHE A 295 8.69 2.24 3.10
CA PHE A 295 8.07 3.28 2.28
C PHE A 295 8.76 3.39 0.91
N LEU A 296 10.08 3.55 0.89
CA LEU A 296 10.85 3.61 -0.36
C LEU A 296 10.76 2.31 -1.18
N GLY A 297 10.85 1.16 -0.52
CA GLY A 297 10.70 -0.13 -1.19
C GLY A 297 9.32 -0.31 -1.83
N GLY A 298 8.25 0.14 -1.16
CA GLY A 298 6.89 0.15 -1.69
C GLY A 298 6.73 1.08 -2.87
N ALA A 299 7.31 2.28 -2.79
CA ALA A 299 7.35 3.23 -3.89
C ALA A 299 8.02 2.64 -5.14
N VAL A 300 9.23 2.08 -4.99
CA VAL A 300 9.96 1.43 -6.08
C VAL A 300 9.17 0.28 -6.68
N PHE A 301 8.63 -0.60 -5.84
CA PHE A 301 7.89 -1.77 -6.31
C PHE A 301 6.60 -1.39 -7.05
N CYS A 302 5.84 -0.41 -6.56
CA CYS A 302 4.62 0.04 -7.22
C CYS A 302 4.88 0.80 -8.51
N MET A 303 5.92 1.66 -8.57
CA MET A 303 6.32 2.30 -9.83
C MET A 303 6.75 1.28 -10.88
N PHE A 304 7.53 0.26 -10.48
CA PHE A 304 7.91 -0.84 -11.37
C PHE A 304 6.68 -1.60 -11.89
N CYS A 305 5.76 -1.98 -11.01
CA CYS A 305 4.55 -2.69 -11.42
C CYS A 305 3.62 -1.82 -12.28
N ASP A 306 3.47 -0.52 -11.98
CA ASP A 306 2.68 0.41 -12.80
C ASP A 306 3.27 0.60 -14.19
N LEU A 307 4.60 0.68 -14.28
CA LEU A 307 5.30 0.76 -15.55
C LEU A 307 5.03 -0.47 -16.42
N LEU A 308 5.14 -1.67 -15.84
CA LEU A 308 4.82 -2.92 -16.54
C LEU A 308 3.35 -2.98 -16.95
N ALA A 309 2.42 -2.58 -16.05
CA ALA A 309 0.98 -2.57 -16.32
C ALA A 309 0.62 -1.75 -17.55
N ARG A 310 1.35 -0.66 -17.81
CA ARG A 310 1.13 0.25 -18.94
C ARG A 310 1.82 -0.15 -20.23
N MET A 311 2.97 -0.84 -20.13
CA MET A 311 3.84 -1.03 -21.30
C MET A 311 3.72 -2.41 -21.94
N VAL A 312 3.49 -3.46 -21.15
CA VAL A 312 3.60 -4.84 -21.64
C VAL A 312 2.55 -5.16 -22.70
N PHE A 313 1.33 -4.64 -22.58
CA PHE A 313 0.23 -4.88 -23.51
C PHE A 313 -0.36 -3.60 -24.09
N ALA A 314 0.45 -2.53 -24.18
CA ALA A 314 0.00 -1.28 -24.77
C ALA A 314 -0.68 -1.50 -26.14
N PRO A 315 -1.83 -0.86 -26.44
CA PRO A 315 -2.46 0.22 -25.70
C PRO A 315 -3.36 -0.22 -24.53
N THR A 316 -3.59 -1.51 -24.32
CA THR A 316 -4.42 -2.04 -23.23
C THR A 316 -3.62 -2.03 -21.92
N GLU A 317 -4.15 -1.36 -20.89
CA GLU A 317 -3.52 -1.35 -19.56
C GLU A 317 -3.96 -2.57 -18.74
N MET A 318 -2.99 -3.23 -18.10
CA MET A 318 -3.27 -4.27 -17.12
C MET A 318 -3.65 -3.67 -15.77
N SER A 319 -4.45 -4.39 -14.97
CA SER A 319 -4.70 -3.98 -13.60
C SER A 319 -3.43 -4.04 -12.76
N ILE A 320 -3.24 -3.06 -11.85
CA ILE A 320 -2.08 -3.02 -10.97
C ILE A 320 -2.06 -4.22 -10.01
N SER A 321 -3.22 -4.68 -9.54
CA SER A 321 -3.32 -5.85 -8.65
C SER A 321 -2.85 -7.14 -9.32
N THR A 322 -3.13 -7.32 -10.61
CA THR A 322 -2.63 -8.48 -11.37
C THR A 322 -1.11 -8.47 -11.42
N VAL A 323 -0.52 -7.33 -11.79
CA VAL A 323 0.95 -7.22 -11.89
C VAL A 323 1.61 -7.40 -10.54
N THR A 324 1.10 -6.74 -9.49
CA THR A 324 1.65 -6.88 -8.13
C THR A 324 1.48 -8.30 -7.58
N ALA A 325 0.44 -9.04 -7.97
CA ALA A 325 0.25 -10.44 -7.60
C ALA A 325 1.27 -11.35 -8.30
N ILE A 326 1.46 -11.17 -9.61
CA ILE A 326 2.41 -11.97 -10.41
C ILE A 326 3.84 -11.85 -9.86
N PHE A 327 4.26 -10.66 -9.47
CA PHE A 327 5.61 -10.44 -8.92
C PHE A 327 5.67 -10.65 -7.39
N GLY A 328 4.64 -10.28 -6.65
CA GLY A 328 4.62 -10.34 -5.20
C GLY A 328 4.47 -11.76 -4.64
N ALA A 329 3.62 -12.60 -5.25
CA ALA A 329 3.37 -13.95 -4.76
C ALA A 329 4.60 -14.87 -4.86
N PRO A 330 5.33 -14.97 -6.00
CA PRO A 330 6.56 -15.77 -6.07
C PRO A 330 7.65 -15.32 -5.10
N VAL A 331 7.82 -14.00 -4.96
CA VAL A 331 8.77 -13.44 -3.99
C VAL A 331 8.40 -13.88 -2.58
N MET A 332 7.12 -13.84 -2.23
CA MET A 332 6.65 -14.24 -0.90
C MET A 332 6.87 -15.72 -0.65
N ILE A 333 6.59 -16.59 -1.62
CA ILE A 333 6.87 -18.03 -1.54
C ILE A 333 8.37 -18.26 -1.30
N ALA A 334 9.25 -17.64 -2.10
CA ALA A 334 10.69 -17.77 -1.95
C ALA A 334 11.18 -17.28 -0.57
N VAL A 335 10.57 -16.19 -0.04
CA VAL A 335 10.86 -15.68 1.31
C VAL A 335 10.49 -16.70 2.38
N MET A 336 9.32 -17.31 2.27
CA MET A 336 8.82 -18.26 3.28
C MET A 336 9.59 -19.57 3.27
N LEU A 337 9.91 -20.12 2.10
CA LEU A 337 10.70 -21.34 1.99
C LEU A 337 12.08 -21.18 2.62
N LYS A 338 12.75 -20.06 2.38
CA LYS A 338 14.08 -19.81 2.96
C LYS A 338 14.04 -19.58 4.47
N GLN A 339 12.99 -18.95 5.01
CA GLN A 339 12.82 -18.80 6.47
C GLN A 339 12.64 -20.15 7.19
N ARG A 340 12.04 -21.12 6.50
CA ARG A 340 11.90 -22.47 7.04
C ARG A 340 13.25 -23.19 7.12
N GLN A 341 14.10 -23.03 6.11
CA GLN A 341 15.45 -23.63 6.08
C GLN A 341 16.41 -23.05 7.15
N GLU A 342 16.25 -21.78 7.52
CA GLU A 342 17.08 -21.12 8.55
C GLU A 342 16.65 -21.48 10.00
N ARG A 343 15.52 -22.18 10.18
CA ARG A 343 15.01 -22.65 11.49
C ARG A 343 15.37 -24.11 11.82
N TYR A 344 15.87 -24.85 10.84
CA TYR A 344 16.43 -26.20 10.97
C TYR A 344 17.96 -26.15 10.80
#